data_f92e9c431bb98ab0b1ba4c579d83a527
#
_entry.id   f92e9c431bb98ab0b1ba4c579d83a527
#
_cell.length_a   1.000
_cell.length_b   1.000
_cell.length_c   1.000
_cell.angle_alpha   90.00
_cell.angle_beta   90.00
_cell.angle_gamma   90.00
#
_symmetry.space_group_name_H-M   'P 1'
#
loop_
_entity.id
_entity.type
_entity.pdbx_description
1 polymer ?
#
loop_
_entity_poly.entity_id
_entity_poly.type
_entity_poly.pdbx_seq_one_letter_code
_entity_poly.pdbx_strand_id
1 'polypeptide(L)'
;MNSFSITRTGTYLTVQDFGRFHYQHLGISPSGAMDPRILQELEKVIPQHGSQFLEFAYVGPSLKVSAGAIRVCVGGHCNIFVQKNNNTQIEHQPYTSINLFEGDELTIHNTIDSVYGYIAIENGLGLEPCLDSFSTDTKANIGSINRPLRIGDSFNIQEDVSSWQVAFNEEVNIEKQNNFKVYPGPQLNYFSDLALQSFVSSTYTITAQSDRMGLRLQGAPLISHISH
;
A
#
# COMPACT_ATOMS: atom_id res chain seq x y z
N MET A 1 0.26 -12.03 -24.46
CA MET A 1 0.99 -11.25 -23.44
C MET A 1 0.02 -10.27 -22.84
N ASN A 2 -0.19 -10.32 -21.55
CA ASN A 2 -1.14 -9.44 -20.87
C ASN A 2 -0.41 -8.17 -20.43
N SER A 3 -1.06 -7.02 -20.57
CA SER A 3 -0.44 -5.76 -20.15
C SER A 3 -1.47 -4.73 -19.70
N PHE A 4 -1.03 -3.84 -18.81
CA PHE A 4 -1.82 -2.68 -18.40
C PHE A 4 -0.93 -1.46 -18.23
N SER A 5 -1.54 -0.28 -18.22
CA SER A 5 -0.88 1.00 -18.00
C SER A 5 -1.57 1.81 -16.93
N ILE A 6 -0.81 2.69 -16.27
CA ILE A 6 -1.30 3.65 -15.29
C ILE A 6 -1.88 4.85 -16.05
N THR A 7 -3.17 5.09 -15.93
CA THR A 7 -3.85 6.26 -16.54
C THR A 7 -4.06 7.39 -15.54
N ARG A 8 -4.06 7.08 -14.24
CA ARG A 8 -4.09 8.04 -13.13
C ARG A 8 -3.32 7.47 -11.94
N THR A 9 -2.48 8.25 -11.26
CA THR A 9 -1.70 7.79 -10.10
C THR A 9 -2.39 7.94 -8.76
N GLY A 10 -3.41 8.79 -8.67
CA GLY A 10 -3.92 9.23 -7.38
C GLY A 10 -2.91 10.12 -6.63
N THR A 11 -2.95 10.08 -5.30
CA THR A 11 -2.08 10.94 -4.46
C THR A 11 -0.65 10.41 -4.38
N TYR A 12 -0.49 9.11 -4.20
CA TYR A 12 0.80 8.46 -4.02
C TYR A 12 0.67 7.00 -4.44
N LEU A 13 1.47 6.57 -5.39
CA LEU A 13 1.41 5.21 -5.93
C LEU A 13 2.81 4.63 -6.03
N THR A 14 3.07 3.53 -5.34
CA THR A 14 4.38 2.85 -5.33
C THR A 14 4.20 1.34 -5.36
N VAL A 15 5.25 0.64 -5.80
CA VAL A 15 5.35 -0.81 -5.62
C VAL A 15 5.78 -1.10 -4.19
N GLN A 16 5.08 -1.98 -3.51
CA GLN A 16 5.41 -2.43 -2.15
C GLN A 16 5.26 -3.95 -2.03
N ASP A 17 5.96 -4.51 -1.05
CA ASP A 17 5.88 -5.88 -0.60
C ASP A 17 5.87 -5.93 0.95
N PHE A 18 6.31 -7.02 1.56
CA PHE A 18 6.42 -7.12 3.02
C PHE A 18 7.67 -6.43 3.60
N GLY A 19 8.55 -5.90 2.77
CA GLY A 19 9.70 -5.10 3.17
C GLY A 19 11.06 -5.74 2.92
N ARG A 20 12.08 -4.89 2.95
CA ARG A 20 13.51 -5.20 2.74
C ARG A 20 14.19 -5.34 4.08
N PHE A 21 14.50 -6.56 4.48
CA PHE A 21 15.14 -6.84 5.76
C PHE A 21 16.65 -7.08 5.60
N HIS A 22 17.38 -7.04 6.72
CA HIS A 22 18.82 -7.32 6.83
C HIS A 22 19.78 -6.26 6.26
N TYR A 23 19.27 -5.11 5.78
CA TYR A 23 20.10 -4.05 5.19
C TYR A 23 20.18 -2.77 6.05
N GLN A 24 19.60 -2.75 7.27
CA GLN A 24 19.60 -1.59 8.17
C GLN A 24 21.00 -1.18 8.59
N HIS A 25 21.95 -2.13 8.71
CA HIS A 25 23.35 -1.86 9.01
C HIS A 25 24.07 -1.03 7.93
N LEU A 26 23.51 -0.98 6.71
CA LEU A 26 23.94 -0.10 5.60
C LEU A 26 23.16 1.20 5.55
N GLY A 27 22.30 1.49 6.53
CA GLY A 27 21.44 2.66 6.53
C GLY A 27 20.22 2.56 5.60
N ILE A 28 19.91 1.37 5.09
CA ILE A 28 18.78 1.14 4.19
C ILE A 28 17.54 0.78 5.01
N SER A 29 16.46 1.52 4.79
CA SER A 29 15.17 1.30 5.43
C SER A 29 14.52 -0.01 4.96
N PRO A 30 13.79 -0.73 5.83
CA PRO A 30 13.02 -1.90 5.42
C PRO A 30 11.97 -1.58 4.35
N SER A 31 11.41 -0.37 4.33
CA SER A 31 10.25 -0.04 3.48
C SER A 31 9.08 -1.01 3.68
N GLY A 32 8.49 -1.55 2.64
CA GLY A 32 7.36 -2.47 2.73
C GLY A 32 6.01 -1.75 2.87
N ALA A 33 4.93 -2.49 2.83
CA ALA A 33 3.58 -1.95 2.96
C ALA A 33 3.35 -1.27 4.32
N MET A 34 2.57 -0.18 4.34
CA MET A 34 2.18 0.49 5.59
C MET A 34 1.22 -0.35 6.44
N ASP A 35 0.39 -1.16 5.81
CA ASP A 35 -0.43 -2.16 6.49
C ASP A 35 -0.27 -3.55 5.85
N PRO A 36 0.71 -4.35 6.31
CA PRO A 36 0.96 -5.67 5.75
C PRO A 36 -0.18 -6.67 5.98
N ARG A 37 -1.12 -6.38 6.91
CA ARG A 37 -2.30 -7.23 7.12
C ARG A 37 -3.21 -7.24 5.89
N ILE A 38 -3.33 -6.09 5.21
CA ILE A 38 -4.10 -5.98 3.97
C ILE A 38 -3.47 -6.85 2.89
N LEU A 39 -2.14 -6.87 2.77
CA LEU A 39 -1.44 -7.72 1.81
C LEU A 39 -1.74 -9.21 2.06
N GLN A 40 -1.70 -9.63 3.32
CA GLN A 40 -2.01 -11.02 3.70
C GLN A 40 -3.45 -11.43 3.31
N GLU A 41 -4.42 -10.51 3.45
CA GLU A 41 -5.79 -10.77 3.02
C GLU A 41 -5.90 -10.83 1.48
N LEU A 42 -5.18 -9.97 0.77
CA LEU A 42 -5.16 -10.00 -0.69
C LEU A 42 -4.56 -11.29 -1.26
N GLU A 43 -3.50 -11.82 -0.62
CA GLU A 43 -2.88 -13.09 -1.04
C GLU A 43 -3.82 -14.30 -0.91
N LYS A 44 -4.79 -14.25 0.00
CA LYS A 44 -5.83 -15.29 0.09
C LYS A 44 -6.79 -15.29 -1.10
N VAL A 45 -7.02 -14.12 -1.71
CA VAL A 45 -7.93 -13.95 -2.85
C VAL A 45 -7.19 -14.17 -4.18
N ILE A 46 -6.02 -13.58 -4.31
CA ILE A 46 -5.16 -13.68 -5.51
C ILE A 46 -3.75 -14.08 -5.08
N PRO A 47 -3.36 -15.33 -5.31
CA PRO A 47 -2.00 -15.77 -5.06
C PRO A 47 -1.00 -14.92 -5.87
N GLN A 48 0.03 -14.42 -5.21
CA GLN A 48 1.06 -13.59 -5.80
C GLN A 48 2.37 -14.36 -5.95
N HIS A 49 2.96 -14.33 -7.13
CA HIS A 49 4.37 -14.71 -7.29
C HIS A 49 5.25 -13.52 -6.90
N GLY A 50 5.91 -13.62 -5.73
CA GLY A 50 6.84 -12.62 -5.25
C GLY A 50 6.21 -11.44 -4.50
N SER A 51 4.92 -11.49 -4.16
CA SER A 51 4.25 -10.49 -3.29
C SER A 51 4.42 -9.04 -3.75
N GLN A 52 4.18 -8.78 -5.04
CA GLN A 52 4.29 -7.44 -5.63
C GLN A 52 2.93 -6.74 -5.60
N PHE A 53 2.80 -5.67 -4.84
CA PHE A 53 1.55 -4.92 -4.71
C PHE A 53 1.74 -3.46 -5.12
N LEU A 54 0.67 -2.83 -5.60
CA LEU A 54 0.62 -1.38 -5.74
C LEU A 54 0.00 -0.80 -4.46
N GLU A 55 0.73 0.05 -3.76
CA GLU A 55 0.24 0.80 -2.60
C GLU A 55 -0.12 2.22 -3.03
N PHE A 56 -1.29 2.71 -2.61
CA PHE A 56 -1.73 4.09 -2.81
C PHE A 56 -2.22 4.70 -1.49
N ALA A 57 -2.25 6.04 -1.43
CA ALA A 57 -2.73 6.78 -0.26
C ALA A 57 -3.88 7.72 -0.63
N TYR A 58 -4.92 7.78 0.20
CA TYR A 58 -6.11 8.64 0.11
C TYR A 58 -6.92 8.50 -1.18
N VAL A 59 -6.32 8.80 -2.35
CA VAL A 59 -6.95 8.70 -3.67
C VAL A 59 -6.22 7.65 -4.48
N GLY A 60 -6.94 6.64 -4.94
CA GLY A 60 -6.37 5.52 -5.67
C GLY A 60 -6.09 5.82 -7.15
N PRO A 61 -5.38 4.92 -7.83
CA PRO A 61 -5.03 5.03 -9.24
C PRO A 61 -6.18 4.66 -10.18
N SER A 62 -5.94 4.87 -11.48
CA SER A 62 -6.64 4.16 -12.55
C SER A 62 -5.66 3.34 -13.36
N LEU A 63 -6.06 2.11 -13.71
CA LEU A 63 -5.30 1.14 -14.47
C LEU A 63 -6.13 0.75 -15.70
N LYS A 64 -5.56 0.84 -16.90
CA LYS A 64 -6.20 0.42 -18.16
C LYS A 64 -5.52 -0.79 -18.74
N VAL A 65 -6.27 -1.83 -19.06
CA VAL A 65 -5.75 -3.02 -19.76
C VAL A 65 -5.46 -2.66 -21.20
N SER A 66 -4.20 -2.80 -21.59
CA SER A 66 -3.69 -2.45 -22.91
C SER A 66 -3.71 -3.62 -23.87
N ALA A 67 -3.56 -4.84 -23.36
CA ALA A 67 -3.65 -6.07 -24.15
C ALA A 67 -4.02 -7.26 -23.27
N GLY A 68 -4.80 -8.19 -23.81
CA GLY A 68 -5.18 -9.45 -23.18
C GLY A 68 -6.12 -9.25 -22.00
N ALA A 69 -5.80 -9.89 -20.89
CA ALA A 69 -6.62 -9.84 -19.69
C ALA A 69 -5.78 -9.95 -18.42
N ILE A 70 -6.19 -9.28 -17.34
CA ILE A 70 -5.56 -9.36 -16.03
C ILE A 70 -6.61 -9.62 -14.96
N ARG A 71 -6.18 -10.23 -13.86
CA ARG A 71 -7.00 -10.41 -12.67
C ARG A 71 -6.40 -9.63 -11.53
N VAL A 72 -7.23 -8.85 -10.86
CA VAL A 72 -6.80 -7.96 -9.79
C VAL A 72 -7.70 -8.12 -8.56
N CYS A 73 -7.16 -7.77 -7.40
CA CYS A 73 -7.93 -7.61 -6.17
C CYS A 73 -7.50 -6.32 -5.48
N VAL A 74 -8.46 -5.54 -5.00
CA VAL A 74 -8.19 -4.29 -4.28
C VAL A 74 -8.47 -4.50 -2.80
N GLY A 75 -7.49 -4.15 -1.96
CA GLY A 75 -7.58 -4.21 -0.50
C GLY A 75 -7.58 -2.81 0.11
N GLY A 76 -8.21 -2.72 1.27
CA GLY A 76 -8.50 -1.47 1.95
C GLY A 76 -9.95 -1.05 1.73
N HIS A 77 -10.44 -0.15 2.58
CA HIS A 77 -11.81 0.34 2.46
C HIS A 77 -11.85 1.50 1.46
N CYS A 78 -12.27 1.25 0.22
CA CYS A 78 -12.30 2.23 -0.87
C CYS A 78 -13.40 1.91 -1.90
N ASN A 79 -13.77 2.91 -2.69
CA ASN A 79 -14.73 2.77 -3.78
C ASN A 79 -14.01 2.34 -5.07
N ILE A 80 -14.48 1.25 -5.67
CA ILE A 80 -13.85 0.59 -6.81
C ILE A 80 -14.83 0.55 -7.97
N PHE A 81 -14.43 1.06 -9.12
CA PHE A 81 -15.24 1.05 -10.34
C PHE A 81 -14.44 0.47 -11.50
N VAL A 82 -15.12 -0.28 -12.34
CA VAL A 82 -14.58 -0.76 -13.61
C VAL A 82 -15.42 -0.17 -14.74
N GLN A 83 -14.78 0.63 -15.56
CA GLN A 83 -15.31 1.07 -16.84
C GLN A 83 -15.00 -0.01 -17.88
N LYS A 84 -16.04 -0.69 -18.37
CA LYS A 84 -15.90 -1.69 -19.43
C LYS A 84 -15.71 -1.02 -20.78
N ASN A 85 -15.08 -1.73 -21.72
CA ASN A 85 -14.85 -1.27 -23.08
C ASN A 85 -16.16 -0.91 -23.85
N ASN A 86 -17.30 -1.45 -23.42
CA ASN A 86 -18.64 -1.12 -23.94
C ASN A 86 -19.31 0.08 -23.24
N ASN A 87 -18.56 0.89 -22.49
CA ASN A 87 -19.03 2.03 -21.71
C ASN A 87 -19.96 1.70 -20.52
N THR A 88 -20.03 0.43 -20.10
CA THR A 88 -20.73 0.05 -18.87
C THR A 88 -19.81 0.27 -17.67
N GLN A 89 -20.29 0.96 -16.63
CA GLN A 89 -19.58 1.10 -15.36
C GLN A 89 -20.14 0.11 -14.33
N ILE A 90 -19.25 -0.60 -13.64
CA ILE A 90 -19.58 -1.61 -12.62
C ILE A 90 -18.84 -1.24 -11.33
N GLU A 91 -19.58 -1.19 -10.23
CA GLU A 91 -19.00 -1.06 -8.89
C GLU A 91 -18.63 -2.43 -8.33
N HIS A 92 -17.47 -2.50 -7.68
CA HIS A 92 -16.94 -3.71 -7.08
C HIS A 92 -16.65 -3.51 -5.59
N GLN A 93 -16.75 -4.61 -4.83
CA GLN A 93 -16.39 -4.62 -3.42
C GLN A 93 -14.88 -4.88 -3.25
N PRO A 94 -14.23 -4.29 -2.23
CA PRO A 94 -12.88 -4.68 -1.84
C PRO A 94 -12.78 -6.18 -1.54
N TYR A 95 -11.57 -6.71 -1.65
CA TYR A 95 -11.23 -8.12 -1.40
C TYR A 95 -12.00 -9.14 -2.26
N THR A 96 -12.47 -8.69 -3.43
CA THR A 96 -13.08 -9.53 -4.45
C THR A 96 -12.18 -9.53 -5.67
N SER A 97 -11.98 -10.70 -6.30
CA SER A 97 -11.23 -10.77 -7.54
C SER A 97 -12.01 -10.17 -8.70
N ILE A 98 -11.35 -9.34 -9.49
CA ILE A 98 -11.93 -8.61 -10.63
C ILE A 98 -11.18 -9.01 -11.90
N ASN A 99 -11.90 -9.53 -12.88
CA ASN A 99 -11.35 -9.84 -14.20
C ASN A 99 -11.50 -8.62 -15.12
N LEU A 100 -10.38 -8.12 -15.60
CA LEU A 100 -10.31 -7.00 -16.54
C LEU A 100 -9.80 -7.48 -17.88
N PHE A 101 -10.45 -7.05 -18.95
CA PHE A 101 -10.13 -7.42 -20.32
C PHE A 101 -9.60 -6.19 -21.08
N GLU A 102 -9.00 -6.43 -22.24
CA GLU A 102 -8.48 -5.36 -23.09
C GLU A 102 -9.49 -4.22 -23.29
N GLY A 103 -9.07 -3.01 -23.01
CA GLY A 103 -9.87 -1.79 -23.04
C GLY A 103 -10.60 -1.46 -21.75
N ASP A 104 -10.76 -2.41 -20.80
CA ASP A 104 -11.34 -2.12 -19.49
C ASP A 104 -10.41 -1.20 -18.66
N GLU A 105 -11.02 -0.32 -17.86
CA GLU A 105 -10.30 0.57 -16.95
C GLU A 105 -10.83 0.43 -15.52
N LEU A 106 -9.94 0.00 -14.62
CA LEU A 106 -10.17 0.01 -13.18
C LEU A 106 -9.88 1.41 -12.64
N THR A 107 -10.80 1.96 -11.87
CA THR A 107 -10.63 3.23 -11.18
C THR A 107 -10.93 3.07 -9.70
N ILE A 108 -9.97 3.43 -8.86
CA ILE A 108 -10.13 3.45 -7.41
C ILE A 108 -10.24 4.89 -6.97
N HIS A 109 -11.36 5.24 -6.31
CA HIS A 109 -11.58 6.58 -5.77
C HIS A 109 -10.90 6.75 -4.41
N ASN A 110 -11.58 7.39 -3.48
CA ASN A 110 -11.02 7.67 -2.17
C ASN A 110 -11.03 6.44 -1.28
N THR A 111 -10.03 6.35 -0.40
CA THR A 111 -10.11 5.49 0.77
C THR A 111 -11.16 6.05 1.75
N ILE A 112 -11.84 5.15 2.46
CA ILE A 112 -12.86 5.48 3.45
C ILE A 112 -12.32 5.09 4.82
N ASP A 113 -12.24 6.03 5.74
CA ASP A 113 -11.74 5.81 7.11
C ASP A 113 -10.35 5.17 7.21
N SER A 114 -9.57 5.20 6.14
CA SER A 114 -8.20 4.70 6.08
C SER A 114 -7.34 5.61 5.21
N VAL A 115 -6.01 5.49 5.35
CA VAL A 115 -5.07 6.24 4.53
C VAL A 115 -4.63 5.43 3.32
N TYR A 116 -4.33 4.15 3.53
CA TYR A 116 -3.71 3.30 2.52
C TYR A 116 -4.68 2.27 1.96
N GLY A 117 -4.50 2.00 0.66
CA GLY A 117 -5.10 0.89 -0.05
C GLY A 117 -4.09 0.21 -0.95
N TYR A 118 -4.41 -0.99 -1.41
CA TYR A 118 -3.49 -1.85 -2.14
C TYR A 118 -4.18 -2.52 -3.33
N ILE A 119 -3.41 -2.81 -4.36
CA ILE A 119 -3.85 -3.61 -5.50
C ILE A 119 -2.91 -4.80 -5.65
N ALA A 120 -3.47 -6.00 -5.55
CA ALA A 120 -2.84 -7.23 -5.96
C ALA A 120 -3.16 -7.49 -7.43
N ILE A 121 -2.17 -7.96 -8.19
CA ILE A 121 -2.33 -8.34 -9.60
C ILE A 121 -1.84 -9.77 -9.73
N GLU A 122 -2.68 -10.66 -10.25
CA GLU A 122 -2.33 -12.07 -10.40
C GLU A 122 -1.02 -12.20 -11.19
N ASN A 123 -0.13 -13.08 -10.72
CA ASN A 123 1.23 -13.27 -11.22
C ASN A 123 2.19 -12.08 -11.03
N GLY A 124 1.78 -11.04 -10.27
CA GLY A 124 2.61 -9.89 -9.93
C GLY A 124 2.79 -8.89 -11.08
N LEU A 125 3.82 -8.09 -10.98
CA LEU A 125 4.11 -6.99 -11.92
C LEU A 125 5.25 -7.30 -12.90
N GLY A 126 5.81 -8.51 -12.84
CA GLY A 126 6.94 -8.90 -13.69
C GLY A 126 8.22 -8.10 -13.40
N LEU A 127 8.42 -7.67 -12.17
CA LEU A 127 9.56 -6.87 -11.75
C LEU A 127 10.65 -7.76 -11.14
N GLU A 128 11.91 -7.30 -11.25
CA GLU A 128 13.04 -7.91 -10.54
C GLU A 128 13.21 -7.27 -9.16
N PRO A 129 13.51 -8.04 -8.11
CA PRO A 129 13.74 -7.50 -6.78
C PRO A 129 15.05 -6.69 -6.71
N CYS A 130 15.06 -5.70 -5.84
CA CYS A 130 16.26 -4.93 -5.50
C CYS A 130 16.56 -5.13 -4.01
N LEU A 131 17.71 -5.74 -3.70
CA LEU A 131 18.08 -6.13 -2.32
C LEU A 131 16.95 -6.98 -1.68
N ASP A 132 16.61 -8.08 -2.33
CA ASP A 132 15.62 -9.07 -1.90
C ASP A 132 14.20 -8.52 -1.64
N SER A 133 13.85 -7.35 -2.20
CA SER A 133 12.53 -6.74 -2.04
C SER A 133 12.13 -5.94 -3.28
N PHE A 134 10.82 -5.89 -3.54
CA PHE A 134 10.23 -5.06 -4.59
C PHE A 134 9.90 -3.64 -4.12
N SER A 135 9.92 -3.43 -2.79
CA SER A 135 9.48 -2.19 -2.17
C SER A 135 10.25 -0.96 -2.61
N THR A 136 9.52 0.07 -2.98
CA THR A 136 10.04 1.39 -3.30
C THR A 136 10.36 2.17 -2.02
N ASP A 137 11.61 2.59 -1.87
CA ASP A 137 12.03 3.64 -0.95
C ASP A 137 12.30 4.92 -1.74
N THR A 138 11.39 5.86 -1.67
CA THR A 138 11.46 7.11 -2.46
C THR A 138 12.51 8.09 -1.92
N LYS A 139 12.95 7.96 -0.67
CA LYS A 139 14.00 8.81 -0.08
C LYS A 139 15.39 8.32 -0.47
N ALA A 140 15.58 7.01 -0.40
CA ALA A 140 16.84 6.38 -0.79
C ALA A 140 16.96 6.12 -2.30
N ASN A 141 15.88 6.26 -3.07
CA ASN A 141 15.77 5.87 -4.47
C ASN A 141 16.13 4.40 -4.71
N ILE A 142 15.63 3.52 -3.86
CA ILE A 142 15.85 2.07 -3.89
C ILE A 142 14.52 1.37 -4.15
N GLY A 143 14.55 0.25 -4.89
CA GLY A 143 13.39 -0.59 -5.18
C GLY A 143 13.43 -1.11 -6.61
N SER A 144 12.56 -2.05 -6.94
CA SER A 144 12.37 -2.53 -8.30
C SER A 144 12.00 -1.40 -9.26
N ILE A 145 11.17 -0.48 -8.75
CA ILE A 145 10.98 0.85 -9.30
C ILE A 145 11.35 1.84 -8.19
N ASN A 146 12.41 2.59 -8.38
CA ASN A 146 13.03 3.44 -7.36
C ASN A 146 12.36 4.82 -7.19
N ARG A 147 11.14 4.99 -7.68
CA ARG A 147 10.33 6.22 -7.66
C ARG A 147 8.85 5.90 -7.54
N PRO A 148 8.01 6.87 -7.18
CA PRO A 148 6.57 6.73 -7.37
C PRO A 148 6.23 6.46 -8.84
N LEU A 149 5.18 5.68 -9.07
CA LEU A 149 4.66 5.40 -10.41
C LEU A 149 4.07 6.68 -11.02
N ARG A 150 4.08 6.74 -12.35
CA ARG A 150 3.62 7.89 -13.14
C ARG A 150 2.58 7.44 -14.15
N ILE A 151 1.79 8.37 -14.62
CA ILE A 151 0.91 8.17 -15.77
C ILE A 151 1.77 7.74 -16.97
N GLY A 152 1.36 6.66 -17.64
CA GLY A 152 2.07 6.05 -18.75
C GLY A 152 3.02 4.91 -18.36
N ASP A 153 3.32 4.70 -17.06
CA ASP A 153 4.01 3.48 -16.65
C ASP A 153 3.17 2.25 -17.03
N SER A 154 3.81 1.24 -17.59
CA SER A 154 3.16 0.03 -18.09
C SER A 154 3.85 -1.23 -17.58
N PHE A 155 3.07 -2.28 -17.42
CA PHE A 155 3.50 -3.56 -16.89
C PHE A 155 3.07 -4.68 -17.82
N ASN A 156 3.98 -5.63 -18.03
CA ASN A 156 3.72 -6.85 -18.79
C ASN A 156 3.59 -8.01 -17.80
N ILE A 157 2.42 -8.64 -17.80
CA ILE A 157 2.12 -9.77 -16.92
C ILE A 157 2.42 -11.06 -17.65
N GLN A 158 3.19 -11.94 -17.04
CA GLN A 158 3.43 -13.28 -17.58
C GLN A 158 2.16 -14.10 -17.52
N GLU A 159 1.85 -14.81 -18.61
CA GLU A 159 0.66 -15.63 -18.68
C GLU A 159 0.80 -16.89 -17.82
N ASP A 160 -0.11 -17.04 -16.89
CA ASP A 160 -0.64 -18.35 -16.55
C ASP A 160 -2.14 -18.19 -16.23
N VAL A 161 -2.97 -18.31 -17.26
CA VAL A 161 -4.42 -18.14 -17.13
C VAL A 161 -5.04 -19.53 -16.92
N SER A 162 -4.73 -20.17 -15.82
CA SER A 162 -5.42 -21.38 -15.41
C SER A 162 -6.64 -21.02 -14.55
N SER A 163 -7.82 -21.20 -15.14
CA SER A 163 -9.14 -21.15 -14.48
C SER A 163 -9.49 -19.85 -13.70
N TRP A 164 -10.11 -18.92 -14.39
CA TRP A 164 -10.63 -17.66 -13.83
C TRP A 164 -11.92 -17.88 -13.03
N GLN A 165 -11.82 -18.44 -11.84
CA GLN A 165 -12.94 -18.45 -10.91
C GLN A 165 -12.93 -17.16 -10.11
N VAL A 166 -14.11 -16.58 -9.89
CA VAL A 166 -14.25 -15.44 -8.97
C VAL A 166 -13.94 -15.93 -7.55
N ALA A 167 -12.93 -15.35 -6.93
CA ALA A 167 -12.62 -15.60 -5.54
C ALA A 167 -12.92 -14.34 -4.75
N PHE A 168 -13.44 -14.50 -3.54
CA PHE A 168 -13.65 -13.43 -2.60
C PHE A 168 -13.31 -13.94 -1.19
N ASN A 169 -12.93 -13.04 -0.30
CA ASN A 169 -12.68 -13.35 1.08
C ASN A 169 -13.84 -12.79 1.93
N GLU A 170 -14.73 -13.65 2.36
CA GLU A 170 -15.90 -13.28 3.19
C GLU A 170 -15.52 -12.86 4.62
N GLU A 171 -14.34 -13.28 5.09
CA GLU A 171 -13.92 -13.11 6.48
C GLU A 171 -12.85 -12.00 6.65
N VAL A 172 -12.81 -11.01 5.75
CA VAL A 172 -11.86 -9.90 5.93
C VAL A 172 -12.31 -9.05 7.12
N ASN A 173 -11.69 -9.29 8.24
CA ASN A 173 -11.88 -8.51 9.46
C ASN A 173 -10.57 -7.79 9.82
N ILE A 174 -10.31 -6.66 9.17
CA ILE A 174 -9.25 -5.75 9.59
C ILE A 174 -9.86 -4.82 10.64
N GLU A 175 -9.82 -5.27 11.90
CA GLU A 175 -10.34 -4.52 13.02
C GLU A 175 -9.68 -3.14 13.12
N LYS A 176 -10.51 -2.11 13.24
CA LYS A 176 -10.06 -0.75 13.56
C LYS A 176 -9.59 -0.73 15.02
N GLN A 177 -8.29 -0.65 15.22
CA GLN A 177 -7.73 -0.57 16.58
C GLN A 177 -7.83 0.87 17.09
N ASN A 178 -8.51 1.05 18.21
CA ASN A 178 -8.59 2.34 18.90
C ASN A 178 -7.50 2.52 19.98
N ASN A 179 -6.79 1.45 20.32
CA ASN A 179 -5.70 1.46 21.28
C ASN A 179 -4.39 1.02 20.62
N PHE A 180 -3.37 1.84 20.75
CA PHE A 180 -2.04 1.54 20.20
C PHE A 180 -1.09 1.22 21.32
N LYS A 181 -0.41 0.06 21.23
CA LYS A 181 0.73 -0.24 22.10
C LYS A 181 1.93 0.55 21.60
N VAL A 182 2.52 1.34 22.49
CA VAL A 182 3.75 2.09 22.20
C VAL A 182 4.91 1.48 22.99
N TYR A 183 6.09 1.48 22.37
CA TYR A 183 7.31 0.99 22.99
C TYR A 183 8.30 2.15 23.14
N PRO A 184 9.04 2.21 24.25
CA PRO A 184 10.04 3.25 24.44
C PRO A 184 11.18 3.10 23.42
N GLY A 185 11.62 4.24 22.89
CA GLY A 185 12.82 4.30 22.06
C GLY A 185 14.11 4.30 22.90
N PRO A 186 15.27 4.21 22.27
CA PRO A 186 16.57 4.17 22.95
C PRO A 186 16.90 5.44 23.76
N GLN A 187 16.22 6.56 23.51
CA GLN A 187 16.38 7.82 24.24
C GLN A 187 15.35 8.02 25.35
N LEU A 188 14.67 6.97 25.81
CA LEU A 188 13.65 7.07 26.88
C LEU A 188 14.20 7.79 28.13
N ASN A 189 15.44 7.52 28.50
CA ASN A 189 16.13 8.11 29.64
C ASN A 189 16.36 9.63 29.54
N TYR A 190 16.05 10.25 28.39
CA TYR A 190 16.09 11.71 28.22
C TYR A 190 14.85 12.41 28.76
N PHE A 191 13.82 11.66 29.10
CA PHE A 191 12.54 12.18 29.60
C PHE A 191 12.25 11.71 30.99
N SER A 192 11.64 12.60 31.79
CA SER A 192 11.19 12.24 33.13
C SER A 192 9.92 11.39 33.08
N ASP A 193 9.66 10.68 34.20
CA ASP A 193 8.40 9.92 34.34
C ASP A 193 7.15 10.79 34.19
N LEU A 194 7.21 12.05 34.62
CA LEU A 194 6.15 13.05 34.46
C LEU A 194 5.91 13.38 32.95
N ALA A 195 6.99 13.52 32.18
CA ALA A 195 6.88 13.75 30.75
C ALA A 195 6.23 12.54 30.02
N LEU A 196 6.59 11.32 30.42
CA LEU A 196 6.00 10.10 29.87
C LEU A 196 4.52 9.95 30.24
N GLN A 197 4.18 10.25 31.50
CA GLN A 197 2.76 10.28 31.94
C GLN A 197 1.96 11.33 31.15
N SER A 198 2.55 12.52 30.94
CA SER A 198 1.92 13.55 30.12
C SER A 198 1.69 13.09 28.68
N PHE A 199 2.64 12.35 28.09
CA PHE A 199 2.49 11.81 26.73
C PHE A 199 1.29 10.88 26.62
N VAL A 200 1.12 9.92 27.53
CA VAL A 200 0.04 8.94 27.44
C VAL A 200 -1.33 9.49 27.86
N SER A 201 -1.36 10.59 28.64
CA SER A 201 -2.60 11.22 29.11
C SER A 201 -3.08 12.42 28.28
N SER A 202 -2.22 12.98 27.41
CA SER A 202 -2.54 14.15 26.60
C SER A 202 -3.15 13.77 25.25
N THR A 203 -3.90 14.72 24.69
CA THR A 203 -4.43 14.59 23.32
C THR A 203 -3.43 15.19 22.33
N TYR A 204 -3.20 14.47 21.23
CA TYR A 204 -2.32 14.90 20.14
C TYR A 204 -3.10 14.90 18.83
N THR A 205 -2.80 15.87 17.97
CA THR A 205 -3.35 15.97 16.62
C THR A 205 -2.29 15.59 15.61
N ILE A 206 -2.62 14.68 14.68
CA ILE A 206 -1.74 14.34 13.54
C ILE A 206 -1.73 15.53 12.59
N THR A 207 -0.54 16.01 12.23
CA THR A 207 -0.37 17.18 11.36
C THR A 207 -0.23 16.78 9.89
N ALA A 208 -0.45 17.72 8.97
CA ALA A 208 -0.24 17.54 7.53
C ALA A 208 1.23 17.26 7.13
N GLN A 209 2.17 17.44 8.06
CA GLN A 209 3.58 17.12 7.85
C GLN A 209 3.91 15.63 8.14
N SER A 210 2.91 14.85 8.54
CA SER A 210 3.04 13.40 8.69
C SER A 210 3.23 12.75 7.33
N ASP A 211 4.15 11.80 7.29
CA ASP A 211 4.44 11.02 6.08
C ASP A 211 4.57 9.53 6.42
N ARG A 212 4.90 8.74 5.40
CA ARG A 212 5.13 7.30 5.52
C ARG A 212 6.25 6.93 6.52
N MET A 213 7.16 7.85 6.83
CA MET A 213 8.28 7.64 7.77
C MET A 213 7.89 7.87 9.23
N GLY A 214 6.82 8.63 9.48
CA GLY A 214 6.37 8.89 10.84
C GLY A 214 5.25 9.91 10.93
N LEU A 215 4.48 9.79 11.99
CA LEU A 215 3.43 10.73 12.32
C LEU A 215 4.04 11.93 13.06
N ARG A 216 3.74 13.12 12.57
CA ARG A 216 4.06 14.39 13.23
C ARG A 216 2.87 14.80 14.08
N LEU A 217 3.08 14.79 15.39
CA LEU A 217 2.03 15.07 16.37
C LEU A 217 2.17 16.51 16.89
N GLN A 218 1.05 17.20 17.02
CA GLN A 218 0.95 18.48 17.70
C GLN A 218 0.14 18.31 18.99
N GLY A 219 0.69 18.74 20.12
CA GLY A 219 0.06 18.62 21.42
C GLY A 219 0.94 19.15 22.53
N ALA A 220 0.76 18.66 23.76
CA ALA A 220 1.58 19.02 24.90
C ALA A 220 3.06 18.75 24.64
N PRO A 221 3.98 19.71 24.84
CA PRO A 221 5.38 19.49 24.61
C PRO A 221 5.96 18.49 25.62
N LEU A 222 6.81 17.60 25.13
CA LEU A 222 7.60 16.72 26.00
C LEU A 222 8.96 17.36 26.25
N ILE A 223 9.20 17.73 27.50
CA ILE A 223 10.45 18.40 27.88
C ILE A 223 11.50 17.34 28.18
N SER A 224 12.56 17.32 27.36
CA SER A 224 13.77 16.54 27.66
C SER A 224 14.60 17.27 28.74
N HIS A 225 15.16 16.53 29.69
CA HIS A 225 16.12 17.09 30.68
C HIS A 225 17.56 17.12 30.15
N ILE A 226 17.78 16.63 28.92
CA ILE A 226 19.05 16.75 28.20
C ILE A 226 18.89 17.82 27.13
N SER A 227 19.65 18.90 27.24
CA SER A 227 19.76 19.89 26.15
C SER A 227 20.72 19.36 25.08
N HIS A 228 20.29 19.45 23.83
CA HIS A 228 21.17 19.20 22.67
C HIS A 228 21.90 20.46 22.27
#